data_fac507ff10451b58e64aa75b8800430e
#
_entry.id   fac507ff10451b58e64aa75b8800430e
#
_cell.length_a   1.000
_cell.length_b   1.000
_cell.length_c   1.000
_cell.angle_alpha   90.00
_cell.angle_beta   90.00
_cell.angle_gamma   90.00
#
_symmetry.space_group_name_H-M   'P 1'
#
loop_
_entity.id
_entity.type
_entity.pdbx_description
1 polymer ?
#
loop_
_entity_poly.entity_id
_entity_poly.type
_entity_poly.pdbx_seq_one_letter_code
_entity_poly.pdbx_strand_id
1 'polypeptide(L)'
;MTTVAFMSDLHIDSNLFGQEELETLTALFKQEEIQHLHIAGDIANGFEKISQDFLAQLQHQLPVTFSLGNHDMLGLSEEAMKPFEFQKFSFSKHSLLAFSGWYDYSFVPAISPQKHLQTKNLFWFDRRLCRKGTDPEITQNLLGELQEELKLVDQPLIIAMHFVPHADFLMRHPYFERFNAFLGSQAFHELFRQFPVKNVIFGHSHHRISNRTIDNITYHARPLGYIRE
;
A
#
# COMPACT_ATOMS: atom_id res chain seq x y z
N MET A 1 -7.94 -17.60 -17.81
CA MET A 1 -6.95 -16.58 -17.35
C MET A 1 -7.56 -15.97 -16.11
N THR A 2 -6.86 -15.85 -14.98
CA THR A 2 -7.44 -15.30 -13.75
C THR A 2 -7.46 -13.78 -13.85
N THR A 3 -8.62 -13.15 -13.68
CA THR A 3 -8.78 -11.70 -13.61
C THR A 3 -8.67 -11.25 -12.17
N VAL A 4 -7.67 -10.40 -11.87
CA VAL A 4 -7.39 -9.89 -10.52
C VAL A 4 -7.65 -8.39 -10.50
N ALA A 5 -8.48 -7.94 -9.57
CA ALA A 5 -8.67 -6.52 -9.29
C ALA A 5 -7.75 -6.06 -8.16
N PHE A 6 -7.30 -4.81 -8.24
CA PHE A 6 -6.55 -4.14 -7.18
C PHE A 6 -7.24 -2.85 -6.78
N MET A 7 -7.33 -2.60 -5.48
CA MET A 7 -7.87 -1.38 -4.89
C MET A 7 -6.93 -0.90 -3.78
N SER A 8 -7.02 0.36 -3.40
CA SER A 8 -6.36 0.93 -2.22
C SER A 8 -7.09 2.15 -1.69
N ASP A 9 -6.79 2.55 -0.46
CA ASP A 9 -7.26 3.78 0.15
C ASP A 9 -8.80 3.88 0.17
N LEU A 10 -9.47 2.83 0.63
CA LEU A 10 -10.93 2.76 0.65
C LEU A 10 -11.52 3.67 1.74
N HIS A 11 -10.82 3.77 2.89
CA HIS A 11 -11.26 4.58 4.04
C HIS A 11 -12.76 4.45 4.32
N ILE A 12 -13.24 3.21 4.41
CA ILE A 12 -14.68 2.88 4.46
C ILE A 12 -15.41 3.56 5.61
N ASP A 13 -14.73 3.79 6.73
CA ASP A 13 -15.25 4.54 7.88
C ASP A 13 -15.41 6.03 7.57
N SER A 14 -14.41 6.63 6.96
CA SER A 14 -14.39 8.06 6.61
C SER A 14 -15.30 8.37 5.41
N ASN A 15 -15.41 7.44 4.48
CA ASN A 15 -16.25 7.52 3.28
C ASN A 15 -17.68 7.02 3.53
N LEU A 16 -17.98 6.59 4.77
CA LEU A 16 -19.30 6.13 5.19
C LEU A 16 -19.85 4.98 4.33
N PHE A 17 -18.99 4.03 3.97
CA PHE A 17 -19.42 2.85 3.22
C PHE A 17 -20.49 2.09 3.99
N GLY A 18 -21.58 1.80 3.29
CA GLY A 18 -22.68 1.00 3.77
C GLY A 18 -22.99 -0.15 2.82
N GLN A 19 -24.22 -0.62 2.89
CA GLN A 19 -24.69 -1.74 2.07
C GLN A 19 -24.71 -1.39 0.57
N GLU A 20 -25.02 -0.15 0.21
CA GLU A 20 -25.12 0.31 -1.18
C GLU A 20 -23.76 0.26 -1.89
N GLU A 21 -22.70 0.73 -1.23
CA GLU A 21 -21.33 0.68 -1.77
C GLU A 21 -20.84 -0.76 -1.93
N LEU A 22 -21.15 -1.62 -0.96
CA LEU A 22 -20.80 -3.03 -1.02
C LEU A 22 -21.52 -3.74 -2.18
N GLU A 23 -22.80 -3.48 -2.38
CA GLU A 23 -23.59 -4.02 -3.50
C GLU A 23 -23.07 -3.51 -4.84
N THR A 24 -22.72 -2.23 -4.92
CA THR A 24 -22.12 -1.62 -6.12
C THR A 24 -20.79 -2.28 -6.48
N LEU A 25 -19.88 -2.45 -5.50
CA LEU A 25 -18.61 -3.16 -5.70
C LEU A 25 -18.85 -4.60 -6.16
N THR A 26 -19.77 -5.31 -5.50
CA THR A 26 -20.09 -6.70 -5.85
C THR A 26 -20.65 -6.83 -7.27
N ALA A 27 -21.51 -5.91 -7.67
CA ALA A 27 -22.06 -5.87 -9.03
C ALA A 27 -20.96 -5.59 -10.05
N LEU A 28 -20.06 -4.65 -9.79
CA LEU A 28 -18.91 -4.33 -10.64
C LEU A 28 -17.97 -5.54 -10.78
N PHE A 29 -17.65 -6.24 -9.69
CA PHE A 29 -16.81 -7.42 -9.75
C PHE A 29 -17.41 -8.54 -10.57
N LYS A 30 -18.73 -8.73 -10.52
CA LYS A 30 -19.44 -9.70 -11.37
C LYS A 30 -19.42 -9.28 -12.84
N GLN A 31 -19.68 -7.99 -13.12
CA GLN A 31 -19.68 -7.45 -14.48
C GLN A 31 -18.31 -7.60 -15.15
N GLU A 32 -17.22 -7.33 -14.43
CA GLU A 32 -15.85 -7.40 -14.92
C GLU A 32 -15.22 -8.79 -14.77
N GLU A 33 -16.01 -9.79 -14.38
CA GLU A 33 -15.56 -11.18 -14.19
C GLU A 33 -14.33 -11.31 -13.28
N ILE A 34 -14.29 -10.49 -12.21
CA ILE A 34 -13.18 -10.50 -11.24
C ILE A 34 -13.20 -11.80 -10.44
N GLN A 35 -12.08 -12.51 -10.43
CA GLN A 35 -11.91 -13.78 -9.73
C GLN A 35 -11.10 -13.67 -8.43
N HIS A 36 -10.41 -12.56 -8.24
CA HIS A 36 -9.66 -12.26 -7.02
C HIS A 36 -9.55 -10.74 -6.84
N LEU A 37 -9.71 -10.28 -5.60
CA LEU A 37 -9.48 -8.88 -5.22
C LEU A 37 -8.28 -8.81 -4.28
N HIS A 38 -7.36 -7.89 -4.54
CA HIS A 38 -6.34 -7.48 -3.57
C HIS A 38 -6.53 -6.00 -3.19
N ILE A 39 -6.53 -5.72 -1.88
CA ILE A 39 -6.63 -4.35 -1.34
C ILE A 39 -5.26 -3.96 -0.78
N ALA A 40 -4.62 -2.97 -1.39
CA ALA A 40 -3.29 -2.50 -1.04
C ALA A 40 -3.33 -1.39 0.03
N GLY A 41 -3.91 -1.70 1.18
CA GLY A 41 -3.93 -0.88 2.37
C GLY A 41 -4.98 0.24 2.43
N ASP A 42 -5.08 0.82 3.62
CA ASP A 42 -6.00 1.88 4.01
C ASP A 42 -7.46 1.53 3.78
N ILE A 43 -7.86 0.37 4.34
CA ILE A 43 -9.26 -0.06 4.33
C ILE A 43 -10.08 0.83 5.28
N ALA A 44 -9.60 1.04 6.52
CA ALA A 44 -10.25 1.92 7.52
C ALA A 44 -9.25 2.41 8.58
N ASN A 45 -9.67 3.32 9.45
CA ASN A 45 -8.92 3.71 10.65
C ASN A 45 -8.99 2.62 11.72
N GLY A 46 -7.95 1.77 11.78
CA GLY A 46 -7.91 0.61 12.68
C GLY A 46 -8.55 -0.64 12.08
N PHE A 47 -7.75 -1.70 12.02
CA PHE A 47 -8.09 -2.91 11.31
C PHE A 47 -9.14 -3.78 12.03
N GLU A 48 -9.13 -3.83 13.38
CA GLU A 48 -9.73 -4.93 14.12
C GLU A 48 -11.26 -5.07 14.04
N LYS A 49 -12.00 -4.01 13.78
CA LYS A 49 -13.47 -4.10 13.79
C LYS A 49 -14.10 -3.80 12.43
N ILE A 50 -13.91 -2.58 11.94
CA ILE A 50 -14.60 -2.11 10.74
C ILE A 50 -14.09 -2.83 9.50
N SER A 51 -12.75 -2.96 9.36
CA SER A 51 -12.13 -3.63 8.21
C SER A 51 -12.47 -5.12 8.17
N GLN A 52 -12.48 -5.80 9.32
CA GLN A 52 -12.79 -7.24 9.36
C GLN A 52 -14.21 -7.55 8.91
N ASP A 53 -15.20 -6.79 9.39
CA ASP A 53 -16.60 -6.99 8.99
C ASP A 53 -16.81 -6.74 7.50
N PHE A 54 -16.19 -5.69 6.95
CA PHE A 54 -16.22 -5.38 5.52
C PHE A 54 -15.55 -6.46 4.68
N LEU A 55 -14.34 -6.88 5.07
CA LEU A 55 -13.61 -7.94 4.37
C LEU A 55 -14.37 -9.26 4.39
N ALA A 56 -14.97 -9.63 5.52
CA ALA A 56 -15.78 -10.85 5.62
C ALA A 56 -16.95 -10.83 4.62
N GLN A 57 -17.64 -9.69 4.49
CA GLN A 57 -18.74 -9.55 3.53
C GLN A 57 -18.25 -9.68 2.08
N LEU A 58 -17.11 -9.07 1.72
CA LEU A 58 -16.51 -9.24 0.38
C LEU A 58 -16.06 -10.67 0.14
N GLN A 59 -15.46 -11.34 1.13
CA GLN A 59 -14.97 -12.72 1.03
C GLN A 59 -16.09 -13.75 0.79
N HIS A 60 -17.32 -13.44 1.14
CA HIS A 60 -18.48 -14.25 0.74
C HIS A 60 -18.77 -14.20 -0.77
N GLN A 61 -18.27 -13.20 -1.48
CA GLN A 61 -18.53 -12.99 -2.92
C GLN A 61 -17.40 -13.50 -3.82
N LEU A 62 -16.15 -13.30 -3.40
CA LEU A 62 -14.94 -13.68 -4.15
C LEU A 62 -13.74 -13.81 -3.20
N PRO A 63 -12.65 -14.49 -3.60
CA PRO A 63 -11.39 -14.47 -2.85
C PRO A 63 -10.84 -13.04 -2.70
N VAL A 64 -10.61 -12.60 -1.45
CA VAL A 64 -10.06 -11.29 -1.13
C VAL A 64 -8.80 -11.46 -0.30
N THR A 65 -7.75 -10.75 -0.70
CA THR A 65 -6.49 -10.59 0.05
C THR A 65 -6.20 -9.11 0.25
N PHE A 66 -5.35 -8.79 1.21
CA PHE A 66 -5.02 -7.39 1.50
C PHE A 66 -3.66 -7.28 2.18
N SER A 67 -3.03 -6.12 2.07
CA SER A 67 -1.92 -5.64 2.90
C SER A 67 -2.41 -4.48 3.78
N LEU A 68 -1.66 -4.16 4.84
CA LEU A 68 -2.00 -3.02 5.68
C LEU A 68 -1.49 -1.71 5.07
N GLY A 69 -2.29 -0.65 5.16
CA GLY A 69 -1.84 0.73 5.05
C GLY A 69 -1.61 1.33 6.45
N ASN A 70 -1.11 2.57 6.50
CA ASN A 70 -0.83 3.21 7.78
C ASN A 70 -2.11 3.46 8.61
N HIS A 71 -3.25 3.69 7.99
CA HIS A 71 -4.52 3.84 8.71
C HIS A 71 -4.98 2.53 9.35
N ASP A 72 -4.80 1.39 8.67
CA ASP A 72 -5.13 0.07 9.22
C ASP A 72 -4.25 -0.29 10.42
N MET A 73 -3.00 0.20 10.47
CA MET A 73 -2.05 -0.07 11.56
C MET A 73 -2.43 0.60 12.89
N LEU A 74 -3.42 1.50 12.90
CA LEU A 74 -3.83 2.20 14.11
C LEU A 74 -4.33 1.22 15.17
N GLY A 75 -3.65 1.22 16.32
CA GLY A 75 -3.96 0.33 17.45
C GLY A 75 -3.31 -1.06 17.39
N LEU A 76 -2.66 -1.42 16.28
CA LEU A 76 -1.94 -2.69 16.17
C LEU A 76 -0.53 -2.61 16.78
N SER A 77 -0.09 -3.71 17.38
CA SER A 77 1.33 -3.91 17.75
C SER A 77 2.13 -4.43 16.54
N GLU A 78 3.47 -4.34 16.61
CA GLU A 78 4.36 -4.92 15.58
C GLU A 78 4.09 -6.42 15.38
N GLU A 79 3.83 -7.15 16.46
CA GLU A 79 3.52 -8.58 16.41
C GLU A 79 2.20 -8.86 15.68
N ALA A 80 1.21 -7.99 15.86
CA ALA A 80 -0.10 -8.10 15.21
C ALA A 80 -0.04 -7.75 13.71
N MET A 81 0.91 -6.91 13.30
CA MET A 81 1.10 -6.53 11.89
C MET A 81 1.84 -7.61 11.07
N LYS A 82 2.75 -8.38 11.68
CA LYS A 82 3.60 -9.38 10.99
C LYS A 82 2.85 -10.36 10.08
N PRO A 83 1.69 -10.91 10.42
CA PRO A 83 0.97 -11.84 9.54
C PRO A 83 0.51 -11.23 8.21
N PHE A 84 0.48 -9.92 8.11
CA PHE A 84 0.03 -9.18 6.92
C PHE A 84 1.19 -8.73 6.03
N GLU A 85 2.43 -8.95 6.45
CA GLU A 85 3.61 -8.62 5.65
C GLU A 85 4.03 -9.80 4.76
N PHE A 86 4.55 -9.50 3.59
CA PHE A 86 5.14 -10.44 2.62
C PHE A 86 4.24 -11.61 2.23
N GLN A 87 2.94 -11.34 2.09
CA GLN A 87 1.98 -12.35 1.65
C GLN A 87 2.21 -12.70 0.17
N LYS A 88 2.21 -14.00 -0.13
CA LYS A 88 2.45 -14.54 -1.48
C LYS A 88 1.21 -15.20 -2.03
N PHE A 89 0.90 -14.87 -3.28
CA PHE A 89 -0.20 -15.49 -4.03
C PHE A 89 0.30 -15.87 -5.41
N SER A 90 0.00 -17.09 -5.86
CA SER A 90 0.42 -17.58 -7.16
C SER A 90 -0.77 -17.64 -8.11
N PHE A 91 -0.61 -17.06 -9.29
CA PHE A 91 -1.52 -17.16 -10.43
C PHE A 91 -0.83 -17.96 -11.54
N SER A 92 -1.56 -18.36 -12.56
CA SER A 92 -1.04 -19.29 -13.58
C SER A 92 0.26 -18.87 -14.28
N LYS A 93 0.57 -17.55 -14.34
CA LYS A 93 1.75 -17.00 -15.04
C LYS A 93 2.48 -15.92 -14.27
N HIS A 94 2.01 -15.55 -13.10
CA HIS A 94 2.56 -14.48 -12.27
C HIS A 94 2.43 -14.82 -10.79
N SER A 95 3.33 -14.33 -9.99
CA SER A 95 3.17 -14.27 -8.54
C SER A 95 2.82 -12.85 -8.11
N LEU A 96 2.07 -12.73 -7.03
CA LEU A 96 1.85 -11.50 -6.29
C LEU A 96 2.60 -11.60 -4.96
N LEU A 97 3.40 -10.61 -4.64
CA LEU A 97 3.96 -10.38 -3.31
C LEU A 97 3.38 -9.08 -2.75
N ALA A 98 2.72 -9.17 -1.61
CA ALA A 98 2.03 -8.06 -0.98
C ALA A 98 2.59 -7.75 0.40
N PHE A 99 2.83 -6.47 0.69
CA PHE A 99 3.34 -5.96 1.97
C PHE A 99 2.98 -4.49 2.16
N SER A 100 3.14 -3.96 3.37
CA SER A 100 2.78 -2.55 3.65
C SER A 100 3.74 -1.56 2.98
N GLY A 101 5.03 -1.71 3.18
CA GLY A 101 6.05 -0.68 2.92
C GLY A 101 6.15 0.30 4.09
N TRP A 102 7.05 1.28 3.98
CA TRP A 102 7.22 2.39 4.91
C TRP A 102 8.04 3.51 4.25
N TYR A 103 8.38 4.58 4.98
CA TYR A 103 9.16 5.72 4.49
C TYR A 103 10.44 5.94 5.30
N ASP A 104 11.44 6.56 4.66
CA ASP A 104 12.77 6.80 5.21
C ASP A 104 13.25 8.25 5.06
N TYR A 105 12.34 9.13 4.65
CA TYR A 105 12.59 10.54 4.35
C TYR A 105 13.44 10.82 3.09
N SER A 106 13.83 9.80 2.34
CA SER A 106 14.68 9.93 1.15
C SER A 106 14.09 10.82 0.06
N PHE A 107 12.77 10.98 0.04
CA PHE A 107 12.09 11.86 -0.92
C PHE A 107 12.27 13.35 -0.62
N VAL A 108 12.72 13.74 0.58
CA VAL A 108 12.99 15.14 0.94
C VAL A 108 14.31 15.23 1.71
N PRO A 109 15.45 14.89 1.07
CA PRO A 109 16.74 14.75 1.74
C PRO A 109 17.36 16.09 2.21
N ALA A 110 16.83 17.21 1.74
CA ALA A 110 17.28 18.54 2.15
C ALA A 110 16.90 18.92 3.59
N ILE A 111 16.00 18.17 4.22
CA ILE A 111 15.54 18.39 5.59
C ILE A 111 16.13 17.32 6.51
N SER A 112 16.62 17.71 7.69
CA SER A 112 17.20 16.76 8.63
C SER A 112 16.17 15.78 9.20
N PRO A 113 16.56 14.52 9.54
CA PRO A 113 15.66 13.54 10.15
C PRO A 113 14.93 14.03 11.39
N GLN A 114 15.61 14.82 12.24
CA GLN A 114 14.99 15.40 13.43
C GLN A 114 13.85 16.36 13.09
N LYS A 115 13.99 17.14 12.02
CA LYS A 115 12.97 18.07 11.57
C LYS A 115 11.81 17.35 10.89
N HIS A 116 12.08 16.25 10.17
CA HIS A 116 11.03 15.35 9.67
C HIS A 116 10.22 14.76 10.83
N LEU A 117 10.88 14.23 11.86
CA LEU A 117 10.21 13.69 13.04
C LEU A 117 9.35 14.75 13.75
N GLN A 118 9.81 16.01 13.86
CA GLN A 118 9.01 17.11 14.40
C GLN A 118 7.77 17.37 13.53
N THR A 119 7.92 17.39 12.20
CA THR A 119 6.81 17.58 11.26
C THR A 119 5.80 16.44 11.35
N LYS A 120 6.27 15.19 11.41
CA LYS A 120 5.44 14.00 11.63
C LYS A 120 4.61 14.16 12.91
N ASN A 121 5.27 14.46 14.03
CA ASN A 121 4.61 14.54 15.33
C ASN A 121 3.60 15.69 15.45
N LEU A 122 3.73 16.74 14.65
CA LEU A 122 2.79 17.86 14.65
C LEU A 122 1.61 17.66 13.69
N PHE A 123 1.86 17.08 12.51
CA PHE A 123 0.92 17.19 11.40
C PHE A 123 0.54 15.87 10.74
N TRP A 124 1.38 14.79 10.86
CA TRP A 124 1.17 13.58 10.09
C TRP A 124 0.38 12.53 10.90
N PHE A 125 -0.46 11.77 10.22
CA PHE A 125 -1.32 10.76 10.86
C PHE A 125 -0.50 9.73 11.66
N ASP A 126 0.64 9.30 11.13
CA ASP A 126 1.44 8.19 11.66
C ASP A 126 2.09 8.45 13.03
N ARG A 127 2.01 9.72 13.54
CA ARG A 127 2.35 10.01 14.94
C ARG A 127 1.50 9.23 15.96
N ARG A 128 0.37 8.68 15.49
CA ARG A 128 -0.57 7.90 16.31
C ARG A 128 -0.22 6.42 16.38
N LEU A 129 0.72 5.97 15.53
CA LEU A 129 1.09 4.56 15.39
C LEU A 129 2.19 4.19 16.37
N CYS A 130 2.11 2.98 16.92
CA CYS A 130 3.12 2.41 17.79
C CYS A 130 4.09 1.54 16.96
N ARG A 131 5.15 2.16 16.42
CA ARG A 131 6.20 1.46 15.68
C ARG A 131 7.49 1.40 16.49
N LYS A 132 8.20 0.26 16.42
CA LYS A 132 9.50 0.08 17.09
C LYS A 132 10.63 0.55 16.18
N GLY A 133 11.43 1.50 16.64
CA GLY A 133 12.53 2.10 15.87
C GLY A 133 12.16 3.42 15.20
N THR A 134 13.12 3.98 14.50
CA THR A 134 12.94 5.17 13.65
C THR A 134 12.35 4.78 12.29
N ASP A 135 11.72 5.72 11.60
CA ASP A 135 11.13 5.45 10.28
C ASP A 135 12.16 4.90 9.27
N PRO A 136 13.41 5.44 9.19
CA PRO A 136 14.44 4.83 8.34
C PRO A 136 14.85 3.42 8.75
N GLU A 137 14.92 3.11 10.06
CA GLU A 137 15.25 1.75 10.53
C GLU A 137 14.13 0.76 10.17
N ILE A 138 12.88 1.15 10.31
CA ILE A 138 11.73 0.34 9.90
C ILE A 138 11.80 0.04 8.40
N THR A 139 12.03 1.05 7.57
CA THR A 139 12.16 0.88 6.11
C THR A 139 13.34 -0.02 5.76
N GLN A 140 14.49 0.15 6.41
CA GLN A 140 15.67 -0.67 6.16
C GLN A 140 15.44 -2.14 6.53
N ASN A 141 14.76 -2.42 7.63
CA ASN A 141 14.41 -3.78 8.04
C ASN A 141 13.46 -4.43 7.02
N LEU A 142 12.40 -3.71 6.61
CA LEU A 142 11.47 -4.17 5.57
C LEU A 142 12.18 -4.46 4.23
N LEU A 143 13.14 -3.62 3.83
CA LEU A 143 13.93 -3.84 2.60
C LEU A 143 14.79 -5.09 2.71
N GLY A 144 15.37 -5.37 3.88
CA GLY A 144 16.16 -6.59 4.11
C GLY A 144 15.29 -7.84 4.01
N GLU A 145 14.13 -7.85 4.67
CA GLU A 145 13.17 -8.96 4.60
C GLU A 145 12.62 -9.13 3.17
N LEU A 146 12.24 -8.05 2.52
CA LEU A 146 11.77 -8.04 1.13
C LEU A 146 12.81 -8.62 0.17
N GLN A 147 14.09 -8.30 0.35
CA GLN A 147 15.16 -8.84 -0.49
C GLN A 147 15.25 -10.36 -0.38
N GLU A 148 15.11 -10.92 0.82
CA GLU A 148 15.10 -12.38 1.00
C GLU A 148 13.85 -13.01 0.35
N GLU A 149 12.69 -12.37 0.45
CA GLU A 149 11.47 -12.83 -0.20
C GLU A 149 11.58 -12.81 -1.74
N LEU A 150 12.18 -11.77 -2.30
CA LEU A 150 12.37 -11.61 -3.75
C LEU A 150 13.35 -12.65 -4.33
N LYS A 151 14.36 -13.09 -3.58
CA LYS A 151 15.28 -14.16 -3.99
C LYS A 151 14.60 -15.52 -4.22
N LEU A 152 13.43 -15.71 -3.62
CA LEU A 152 12.68 -16.96 -3.72
C LEU A 152 11.73 -16.98 -4.94
N VAL A 153 11.66 -15.90 -5.71
CA VAL A 153 10.75 -15.77 -6.86
C VAL A 153 11.51 -15.89 -8.16
N ASP A 154 11.13 -16.86 -8.99
CA ASP A 154 11.74 -17.17 -10.29
C ASP A 154 10.86 -16.82 -11.50
N GLN A 155 9.63 -16.34 -11.27
CA GLN A 155 8.66 -15.98 -12.29
C GLN A 155 8.31 -14.49 -12.27
N PRO A 156 7.66 -13.94 -13.33
CA PRO A 156 7.24 -12.55 -13.36
C PRO A 156 6.39 -12.18 -12.15
N LEU A 157 6.81 -11.11 -11.45
CA LEU A 157 6.25 -10.71 -10.17
C LEU A 157 5.42 -9.44 -10.27
N ILE A 158 4.29 -9.45 -9.60
CA ILE A 158 3.48 -8.28 -9.28
C ILE A 158 3.75 -7.94 -7.81
N ILE A 159 4.07 -6.70 -7.52
CA ILE A 159 4.16 -6.17 -6.15
C ILE A 159 2.87 -5.41 -5.86
N ALA A 160 2.27 -5.64 -4.70
CA ALA A 160 1.26 -4.76 -4.13
C ALA A 160 1.78 -4.23 -2.80
N MET A 161 1.85 -2.91 -2.68
CA MET A 161 2.30 -2.23 -1.46
C MET A 161 1.45 -0.98 -1.22
N HIS A 162 1.47 -0.47 0.01
CA HIS A 162 0.67 0.72 0.29
C HIS A 162 1.46 2.01 -0.02
N PHE A 163 2.68 2.14 0.49
CA PHE A 163 3.49 3.35 0.36
C PHE A 163 4.07 3.55 -1.04
N VAL A 164 4.38 4.79 -1.37
CA VAL A 164 4.90 5.21 -2.69
C VAL A 164 6.33 4.69 -2.90
N PRO A 165 6.60 3.94 -4.00
CA PRO A 165 7.91 3.32 -4.21
C PRO A 165 8.91 4.14 -5.01
N HIS A 166 8.52 5.28 -5.62
CA HIS A 166 9.38 6.05 -6.53
C HIS A 166 9.07 7.54 -6.54
N ALA A 167 10.11 8.36 -6.63
CA ALA A 167 10.03 9.83 -6.57
C ALA A 167 9.19 10.48 -7.69
N ASP A 168 9.01 9.82 -8.83
CA ASP A 168 8.17 10.32 -9.92
C ASP A 168 6.68 10.45 -9.56
N PHE A 169 6.26 9.83 -8.47
CA PHE A 169 4.87 9.78 -7.99
C PHE A 169 4.61 10.74 -6.82
N LEU A 170 5.57 11.61 -6.50
CA LEU A 170 5.44 12.58 -5.42
C LEU A 170 4.49 13.72 -5.77
N MET A 171 3.88 14.30 -4.76
CA MET A 171 3.01 15.45 -4.86
C MET A 171 3.81 16.71 -5.22
N ARG A 172 3.52 17.30 -6.38
CA ARG A 172 4.17 18.53 -6.87
C ARG A 172 3.35 19.76 -6.52
N HIS A 173 3.22 20.01 -5.20
CA HIS A 173 2.49 21.17 -4.72
C HIS A 173 3.27 21.83 -3.57
N PRO A 174 3.56 23.16 -3.59
CA PRO A 174 4.45 23.82 -2.63
C PRO A 174 4.08 23.60 -1.16
N TYR A 175 2.79 23.56 -0.83
CA TYR A 175 2.34 23.31 0.54
C TYR A 175 2.47 21.85 0.97
N PHE A 176 2.61 20.93 0.03
CA PHE A 176 2.70 19.50 0.31
C PHE A 176 4.14 18.96 0.26
N GLU A 177 5.08 19.65 -0.37
CA GLU A 177 6.46 19.16 -0.60
C GLU A 177 7.10 18.53 0.65
N ARG A 178 6.99 19.19 1.80
CA ARG A 178 7.56 18.69 3.07
C ARG A 178 6.96 17.35 3.51
N PHE A 179 5.73 17.04 3.11
CA PHE A 179 5.03 15.81 3.47
C PHE A 179 5.37 14.64 2.55
N ASN A 180 6.00 14.90 1.40
CA ASN A 180 6.53 13.84 0.55
C ASN A 180 7.53 12.92 1.31
N ALA A 181 8.18 13.44 2.35
CA ALA A 181 9.06 12.67 3.22
C ALA A 181 8.37 11.44 3.86
N PHE A 182 7.05 11.45 3.98
CA PHE A 182 6.24 10.42 4.63
C PHE A 182 5.48 9.55 3.62
N LEU A 183 5.65 9.79 2.32
CA LEU A 183 4.92 9.02 1.30
C LEU A 183 5.53 7.65 1.03
N GLY A 184 6.83 7.46 1.25
CA GLY A 184 7.48 6.19 0.98
C GLY A 184 8.99 6.30 0.83
N SER A 185 9.59 5.41 0.03
CA SER A 185 11.04 5.38 -0.17
C SER A 185 11.42 4.98 -1.60
N GLN A 186 12.41 5.68 -2.16
CA GLN A 186 13.04 5.34 -3.43
C GLN A 186 13.76 3.98 -3.38
N ALA A 187 14.19 3.54 -2.21
CA ALA A 187 14.92 2.30 -2.05
C ALA A 187 14.10 1.04 -2.45
N PHE A 188 12.76 1.10 -2.39
CA PHE A 188 11.93 0.01 -2.90
C PHE A 188 12.09 -0.15 -4.41
N HIS A 189 12.03 0.92 -5.20
CA HIS A 189 12.29 0.85 -6.64
C HIS A 189 13.69 0.32 -6.94
N GLU A 190 14.72 0.81 -6.23
CA GLU A 190 16.09 0.37 -6.42
C GLU A 190 16.27 -1.13 -6.13
N LEU A 191 15.48 -1.69 -5.23
CA LEU A 191 15.45 -3.12 -4.99
C LEU A 191 14.66 -3.86 -6.10
N PHE A 192 13.47 -3.41 -6.46
CA PHE A 192 12.62 -4.08 -7.45
C PHE A 192 13.29 -4.28 -8.79
N ARG A 193 14.06 -3.31 -9.28
CA ARG A 193 14.74 -3.38 -10.59
C ARG A 193 15.81 -4.48 -10.67
N GLN A 194 16.19 -5.09 -9.55
CA GLN A 194 17.16 -6.18 -9.49
C GLN A 194 16.49 -7.56 -9.63
N PHE A 195 15.17 -7.64 -9.64
CA PHE A 195 14.37 -8.86 -9.62
C PHE A 195 13.34 -8.86 -10.77
N PRO A 196 12.66 -9.99 -11.06
CA PRO A 196 11.72 -10.08 -12.18
C PRO A 196 10.38 -9.35 -11.94
N VAL A 197 10.40 -8.22 -11.24
CA VAL A 197 9.22 -7.39 -11.00
C VAL A 197 8.76 -6.76 -12.30
N LYS A 198 7.46 -6.90 -12.62
CA LYS A 198 6.85 -6.36 -13.84
C LYS A 198 5.82 -5.27 -13.56
N ASN A 199 5.08 -5.42 -12.48
CA ASN A 199 4.06 -4.46 -12.09
C ASN A 199 4.18 -4.14 -10.59
N VAL A 200 3.95 -2.88 -10.25
CA VAL A 200 3.85 -2.41 -8.87
C VAL A 200 2.55 -1.63 -8.71
N ILE A 201 1.71 -2.08 -7.80
CA ILE A 201 0.46 -1.42 -7.42
C ILE A 201 0.68 -0.76 -6.06
N PHE A 202 0.29 0.50 -5.92
CA PHE A 202 0.44 1.24 -4.67
C PHE A 202 -0.65 2.29 -4.48
N GLY A 203 -0.78 2.82 -3.24
CA GLY A 203 -1.75 3.81 -2.82
C GLY A 203 -1.13 4.98 -2.06
N HIS A 204 -1.67 5.28 -0.89
CA HIS A 204 -1.20 6.22 0.13
C HIS A 204 -1.25 7.70 -0.24
N SER A 205 -0.88 8.06 -1.46
CA SER A 205 -0.84 9.46 -1.89
C SER A 205 -2.21 10.04 -2.22
N HIS A 206 -3.26 9.23 -2.29
CA HIS A 206 -4.61 9.52 -2.81
C HIS A 206 -4.61 10.15 -4.20
N HIS A 207 -3.48 10.12 -4.89
CA HIS A 207 -3.34 10.73 -6.22
C HIS A 207 -3.45 9.66 -7.30
N ARG A 208 -4.49 9.78 -8.14
CA ARG A 208 -4.68 8.89 -9.29
C ARG A 208 -3.74 9.29 -10.41
N ILE A 209 -2.82 8.41 -10.74
CA ILE A 209 -1.77 8.66 -11.73
C ILE A 209 -1.97 7.71 -12.91
N SER A 210 -1.73 8.19 -14.13
CA SER A 210 -1.66 7.33 -15.30
C SER A 210 -0.54 6.31 -15.15
N ASN A 211 -0.76 5.08 -15.61
CA ASN A 211 0.25 4.03 -15.56
C ASN A 211 1.56 4.54 -16.16
N ARG A 212 2.66 4.31 -15.49
CA ARG A 212 3.99 4.75 -15.92
C ARG A 212 4.97 3.60 -15.84
N THR A 213 5.76 3.41 -16.89
CA THR A 213 6.84 2.42 -16.91
C THR A 213 8.17 3.10 -16.63
N ILE A 214 8.90 2.62 -15.62
CA ILE A 214 10.22 3.07 -15.21
C ILE A 214 11.09 1.81 -15.07
N ASP A 215 12.25 1.77 -15.70
CA ASP A 215 13.18 0.62 -15.66
C ASP A 215 12.50 -0.74 -15.95
N ASN A 216 11.61 -0.80 -16.96
CA ASN A 216 10.81 -1.97 -17.34
C ASN A 216 9.82 -2.48 -16.27
N ILE A 217 9.52 -1.69 -15.26
CA ILE A 217 8.48 -1.94 -14.25
C ILE A 217 7.34 -0.96 -14.49
N THR A 218 6.11 -1.49 -14.61
CA THR A 218 4.92 -0.64 -14.77
C THR A 218 4.27 -0.38 -13.43
N TYR A 219 4.10 0.89 -13.10
CA TYR A 219 3.53 1.39 -11.84
C TYR A 219 2.08 1.79 -12.02
N HIS A 220 1.24 1.40 -11.06
CA HIS A 220 -0.19 1.63 -11.04
C HIS A 220 -0.59 2.29 -9.71
N ALA A 221 -1.15 3.49 -9.76
CA ALA A 221 -1.71 4.19 -8.61
C ALA A 221 -3.13 4.65 -8.93
N ARG A 222 -4.10 3.95 -8.38
CA ARG A 222 -5.54 4.20 -8.56
C ARG A 222 -6.26 4.15 -7.22
N PRO A 223 -5.79 4.91 -6.20
CA PRO A 223 -6.44 4.94 -4.90
C PRO A 223 -7.88 5.43 -5.03
N LEU A 224 -8.74 4.98 -4.13
CA LEU A 224 -10.09 5.57 -4.03
C LEU A 224 -9.98 6.97 -3.44
N GLY A 225 -9.28 7.10 -2.31
CA GLY A 225 -9.12 8.35 -1.58
C GLY A 225 -10.36 8.74 -0.78
N TYR A 226 -10.37 9.96 -0.26
CA TYR A 226 -11.56 10.47 0.41
C TYR A 226 -12.57 11.04 -0.57
N ILE A 227 -13.86 10.92 -0.25
CA ILE A 227 -14.98 11.40 -1.08
C ILE A 227 -14.90 12.92 -1.37
N ARG A 228 -14.15 13.66 -0.54
CA ARG A 228 -13.99 15.11 -0.63
C ARG A 228 -12.74 15.57 -1.36
N GLU A 229 -11.94 14.64 -1.87
CA GLU A 229 -10.77 14.86 -2.71
C GLU A 229 -11.15 14.71 -4.18
#